data_87616ace05361fa6212026dac5a378cc
#
_entry.id   87616ace05361fa6212026dac5a378cc
#
_cell.length_a   1.000
_cell.length_b   1.000
_cell.length_c   1.000
_cell.angle_alpha   90.00
_cell.angle_beta   90.00
_cell.angle_gamma   90.00
#
_symmetry.space_group_name_H-M   'P 1'
#
loop_
_entity.id
_entity.type
_entity.pdbx_description
1 polymer ?
#
loop_
_entity_poly.entity_id
_entity_poly.type
_entity_poly.pdbx_seq_one_letter_code
_entity_poly.pdbx_strand_id
1 'polypeptide(L)'
;MASSIASLQQHTWIRDSYLITTNPSLISVQDVNAAFATKDMYWATPLPDDVMRGFLENNLCFGVFSIPSSPESTPNKIEEVPTFMNFLPPKAIFIGFGRLMTDFITMAYLTDVFIQPAHQGQGLGRWMLACIQDSLESMPYLRGSMLFTGDWKRSVPLYEEMLGMKVLEGRRLEGGGGEGLASMLKTWKGSPLHEDNGVEIPKDH
;
A
#
# COMPACT_ATOMS: atom_id res chain seq x y z
N MET A 1 1.80 20.99 8.45
CA MET A 1 0.31 21.00 8.39
C MET A 1 -0.13 19.55 8.22
N ALA A 2 -1.17 19.12 8.93
CA ALA A 2 -1.70 17.78 8.76
C ALA A 2 -2.27 17.63 7.34
N SER A 3 -1.92 16.53 6.66
CA SER A 3 -2.52 16.20 5.37
C SER A 3 -4.02 16.00 5.55
N SER A 4 -4.84 16.65 4.74
CA SER A 4 -6.27 16.38 4.74
C SER A 4 -6.53 15.03 4.07
N ILE A 5 -7.66 14.38 4.35
CA ILE A 5 -8.09 13.13 3.67
C ILE A 5 -8.00 13.35 2.15
N ALA A 6 -8.51 14.47 1.65
CA ALA A 6 -8.47 14.82 0.23
C ALA A 6 -7.05 14.86 -0.34
N SER A 7 -6.05 15.35 0.44
CA SER A 7 -4.66 15.37 -0.04
C SER A 7 -4.06 13.98 -0.09
N LEU A 8 -4.35 13.11 0.89
CA LEU A 8 -3.90 11.71 0.88
C LEU A 8 -4.47 10.91 -0.30
N GLN A 9 -5.72 11.17 -0.68
CA GLN A 9 -6.39 10.52 -1.80
C GLN A 9 -6.13 11.17 -3.17
N GLN A 10 -5.07 11.97 -3.31
CA GLN A 10 -4.71 12.62 -4.57
C GLN A 10 -3.20 12.57 -4.87
N HIS A 11 -2.44 11.77 -4.11
CA HIS A 11 -1.02 11.62 -4.38
C HIS A 11 -0.76 10.79 -5.63
N THR A 12 0.31 11.17 -6.33
CA THR A 12 0.83 10.43 -7.49
C THR A 12 2.34 10.40 -7.42
N TRP A 13 2.91 9.21 -7.58
CA TRP A 13 4.35 8.98 -7.69
C TRP A 13 4.66 8.41 -9.06
N ILE A 14 5.74 8.84 -9.66
CA ILE A 14 6.23 8.33 -10.95
C ILE A 14 7.66 7.84 -10.79
N ARG A 15 7.92 6.69 -11.38
CA ARG A 15 9.25 6.10 -11.47
C ARG A 15 9.39 5.40 -12.82
N ASP A 16 10.30 5.89 -13.65
CA ASP A 16 10.53 5.37 -15.01
C ASP A 16 9.21 5.36 -15.83
N SER A 17 8.79 4.18 -16.27
CA SER A 17 7.54 3.96 -17.00
C SER A 17 6.39 3.46 -16.11
N TYR A 18 6.42 3.78 -14.80
CA TYR A 18 5.42 3.36 -13.85
C TYR A 18 4.85 4.53 -13.05
N LEU A 19 3.58 4.43 -12.70
CA LEU A 19 2.85 5.40 -11.92
C LEU A 19 2.13 4.69 -10.79
N ILE A 20 2.15 5.29 -9.59
CA ILE A 20 1.28 4.92 -8.48
C ILE A 20 0.39 6.13 -8.17
N THR A 21 -0.90 5.91 -7.99
CA THR A 21 -1.82 6.98 -7.59
C THR A 21 -2.75 6.52 -6.48
N THR A 22 -3.08 7.45 -5.57
CA THR A 22 -4.12 7.24 -4.55
C THR A 22 -5.45 7.90 -4.92
N ASN A 23 -5.57 8.49 -6.11
CA ASN A 23 -6.81 9.09 -6.55
C ASN A 23 -7.84 7.99 -6.92
N PRO A 24 -8.92 7.79 -6.14
CA PRO A 24 -9.89 6.72 -6.39
C PRO A 24 -10.61 6.88 -7.73
N SER A 25 -10.70 8.10 -8.27
CA SER A 25 -11.33 8.35 -9.58
C SER A 25 -10.50 7.83 -10.76
N LEU A 26 -9.21 7.55 -10.54
CA LEU A 26 -8.30 7.01 -11.54
C LEU A 26 -8.13 5.49 -11.45
N ILE A 27 -8.65 4.87 -10.39
CA ILE A 27 -8.59 3.42 -10.19
C ILE A 27 -9.90 2.81 -10.68
N SER A 28 -9.81 2.02 -11.74
CA SER A 28 -10.98 1.39 -12.37
C SER A 28 -11.57 0.28 -11.49
N VAL A 29 -12.87 0.35 -11.25
CA VAL A 29 -13.65 -0.71 -10.59
C VAL A 29 -13.46 -2.05 -11.29
N GLN A 30 -13.48 -2.04 -12.62
CA GLN A 30 -13.35 -3.24 -13.46
C GLN A 30 -11.95 -3.85 -13.32
N ASP A 31 -10.90 -3.02 -13.28
CA ASP A 31 -9.52 -3.50 -13.16
C ASP A 31 -9.26 -4.14 -11.79
N VAL A 32 -9.77 -3.53 -10.70
CA VAL A 32 -9.65 -4.10 -9.36
C VAL A 32 -10.45 -5.39 -9.24
N ASN A 33 -11.68 -5.43 -9.76
CA ASN A 33 -12.48 -6.65 -9.79
C ASN A 33 -11.83 -7.75 -10.63
N ALA A 34 -11.20 -7.40 -11.76
CA ALA A 34 -10.45 -8.38 -12.55
C ALA A 34 -9.25 -8.94 -11.77
N ALA A 35 -8.53 -8.11 -11.00
CA ALA A 35 -7.46 -8.57 -10.12
C ALA A 35 -8.00 -9.49 -9.01
N PHE A 36 -9.12 -9.14 -8.37
CA PHE A 36 -9.77 -9.93 -7.31
C PHE A 36 -10.30 -11.29 -7.81
N ALA A 37 -10.57 -11.40 -9.11
CA ALA A 37 -10.98 -12.66 -9.73
C ALA A 37 -9.80 -13.62 -9.99
N THR A 38 -8.56 -13.17 -9.82
CA THR A 38 -7.36 -14.00 -10.07
C THR A 38 -7.07 -14.95 -8.92
N LYS A 39 -6.40 -16.06 -9.21
CA LYS A 39 -5.91 -16.99 -8.17
C LYS A 39 -4.81 -16.40 -7.30
N ASP A 40 -4.12 -15.36 -7.78
CA ASP A 40 -3.05 -14.71 -7.05
C ASP A 40 -3.59 -13.88 -5.87
N MET A 41 -4.87 -13.47 -5.95
CA MET A 41 -5.60 -12.80 -4.85
C MET A 41 -6.61 -13.73 -4.18
N TYR A 42 -6.17 -14.93 -3.79
CA TYR A 42 -7.00 -15.98 -3.22
C TYR A 42 -7.79 -15.59 -1.95
N TRP A 43 -7.43 -14.47 -1.34
CA TRP A 43 -8.10 -13.90 -0.14
C TRP A 43 -9.21 -12.90 -0.49
N ALA A 44 -9.41 -12.57 -1.76
CA ALA A 44 -10.38 -11.61 -2.23
C ALA A 44 -11.34 -12.23 -3.25
N THR A 45 -12.49 -11.62 -3.43
CA THR A 45 -13.48 -11.94 -4.47
C THR A 45 -14.01 -10.66 -5.09
N PRO A 46 -14.39 -10.66 -6.38
CA PRO A 46 -15.02 -9.51 -7.01
C PRO A 46 -16.27 -9.04 -6.25
N LEU A 47 -16.49 -7.75 -6.24
CA LEU A 47 -17.63 -7.09 -5.61
C LEU A 47 -18.54 -6.46 -6.68
N PRO A 48 -19.85 -6.26 -6.41
CA PRO A 48 -20.70 -5.42 -7.25
C PRO A 48 -20.07 -4.04 -7.49
N ASP A 49 -20.25 -3.46 -8.66
CA ASP A 49 -19.55 -2.25 -9.08
C ASP A 49 -19.80 -1.04 -8.17
N ASP A 50 -21.03 -0.89 -7.67
CA ASP A 50 -21.39 0.16 -6.71
C ASP A 50 -20.71 -0.05 -5.34
N VAL A 51 -20.60 -1.29 -4.88
CA VAL A 51 -19.90 -1.66 -3.65
C VAL A 51 -18.39 -1.43 -3.82
N MET A 52 -17.81 -1.85 -4.96
CA MET A 52 -16.38 -1.64 -5.25
C MET A 52 -16.06 -0.14 -5.34
N ARG A 53 -16.95 0.68 -5.87
CA ARG A 53 -16.77 2.14 -5.88
C ARG A 53 -16.68 2.69 -4.47
N GLY A 54 -17.63 2.34 -3.59
CA GLY A 54 -17.57 2.73 -2.18
C GLY A 54 -16.32 2.18 -1.46
N PHE A 55 -15.87 0.97 -1.82
CA PHE A 55 -14.62 0.40 -1.34
C PHE A 55 -13.41 1.28 -1.70
N LEU A 56 -13.31 1.76 -2.95
CA LEU A 56 -12.22 2.63 -3.40
C LEU A 56 -12.26 4.02 -2.75
N GLU A 57 -13.44 4.59 -2.62
CA GLU A 57 -13.64 5.95 -2.09
C GLU A 57 -13.43 6.05 -0.57
N ASN A 58 -13.78 5.00 0.19
CA ASN A 58 -13.70 4.99 1.65
C ASN A 58 -12.39 4.41 2.22
N ASN A 59 -11.43 4.10 1.36
CA ASN A 59 -10.11 3.61 1.76
C ASN A 59 -9.00 4.43 1.08
N LEU A 60 -7.78 4.31 1.58
CA LEU A 60 -6.61 4.82 0.87
C LEU A 60 -6.07 3.71 -0.02
N CYS A 61 -6.44 3.76 -1.29
CA CYS A 61 -6.08 2.76 -2.29
C CYS A 61 -4.91 3.24 -3.13
N PHE A 62 -3.99 2.34 -3.46
CA PHE A 62 -2.82 2.59 -4.29
C PHE A 62 -2.98 1.79 -5.58
N GLY A 63 -3.33 2.45 -6.68
CA GLY A 63 -3.34 1.85 -8.01
C GLY A 63 -1.97 1.97 -8.65
N VAL A 64 -1.42 0.85 -9.13
CA VAL A 64 -0.13 0.80 -9.82
C VAL A 64 -0.36 0.62 -11.31
N PHE A 65 0.28 1.46 -12.11
CA PHE A 65 0.10 1.48 -13.56
C PHE A 65 1.45 1.42 -14.29
N SER A 66 1.49 0.67 -15.39
CA SER A 66 2.54 0.76 -16.40
C SER A 66 2.16 1.80 -17.46
N ILE A 67 3.08 2.68 -17.80
CA ILE A 67 2.93 3.69 -18.84
C ILE A 67 3.79 3.27 -20.03
N PRO A 68 3.20 2.79 -21.13
CA PRO A 68 3.98 2.46 -22.32
C PRO A 68 4.74 3.69 -22.82
N SER A 69 6.04 3.53 -23.10
CA SER A 69 6.84 4.58 -23.71
C SER A 69 6.27 4.93 -25.10
N SER A 70 5.89 6.18 -25.32
CA SER A 70 5.60 6.64 -26.67
C SER A 70 6.90 6.65 -27.48
N PRO A 71 6.92 6.14 -28.73
CA PRO A 71 8.12 6.16 -29.57
C PRO A 71 8.62 7.57 -29.92
N GLU A 72 7.90 8.62 -29.58
CA GLU A 72 8.21 10.03 -29.89
C GLU A 72 8.79 10.84 -28.72
N SER A 73 8.98 10.27 -27.55
CA SER A 73 9.62 11.00 -26.45
C SER A 73 11.12 10.87 -26.51
N THR A 74 11.81 11.90 -27.02
CA THR A 74 13.24 12.12 -26.86
C THR A 74 13.65 12.03 -25.40
N PRO A 75 14.78 11.36 -25.05
CA PRO A 75 15.18 11.08 -23.67
C PRO A 75 15.89 12.27 -23.02
N ASN A 76 15.24 13.43 -22.95
CA ASN A 76 15.84 14.59 -22.27
C ASN A 76 14.76 15.60 -21.85
N LYS A 77 13.95 15.23 -20.88
CA LYS A 77 13.37 16.16 -19.89
C LYS A 77 12.68 15.32 -18.83
N ILE A 78 13.23 15.31 -17.63
CA ILE A 78 12.46 15.08 -16.41
C ILE A 78 11.54 16.30 -16.34
N GLU A 79 10.37 16.23 -16.95
CA GLU A 79 9.32 17.18 -16.67
C GLU A 79 8.87 16.89 -15.24
N GLU A 80 8.94 17.91 -14.39
CA GLU A 80 8.31 17.89 -13.07
C GLU A 80 6.84 17.56 -13.28
N VAL A 81 6.47 16.31 -13.02
CA VAL A 81 5.09 15.87 -13.17
C VAL A 81 4.29 16.53 -12.05
N PRO A 82 3.19 17.22 -12.38
CA PRO A 82 2.37 17.86 -11.37
C PRO A 82 1.97 16.85 -10.28
N THR A 83 2.19 17.17 -9.03
CA THR A 83 1.87 16.34 -7.84
C THR A 83 0.39 15.97 -7.75
N PHE A 84 -0.45 16.55 -8.59
CA PHE A 84 -1.91 16.31 -8.68
C PHE A 84 -2.30 16.00 -10.11
N MET A 85 -2.26 14.72 -10.48
CA MET A 85 -2.80 14.26 -11.76
C MET A 85 -4.26 13.85 -11.56
N ASN A 86 -5.16 14.52 -12.28
CA ASN A 86 -6.58 14.15 -12.35
C ASN A 86 -6.91 13.25 -13.56
N PHE A 87 -5.89 12.73 -14.23
CA PHE A 87 -6.04 11.82 -15.37
C PHE A 87 -4.86 10.85 -15.41
N LEU A 88 -5.10 9.66 -15.95
CA LEU A 88 -4.03 8.73 -16.28
C LEU A 88 -3.43 9.07 -17.65
N PRO A 89 -2.12 8.87 -17.84
CA PRO A 89 -1.52 8.94 -19.16
C PRO A 89 -2.23 8.02 -20.15
N PRO A 90 -2.31 8.40 -21.44
CA PRO A 90 -2.88 7.55 -22.47
C PRO A 90 -2.21 6.17 -22.46
N LYS A 91 -3.02 5.10 -22.57
CA LYS A 91 -2.56 3.70 -22.56
C LYS A 91 -1.92 3.24 -21.23
N ALA A 92 -2.13 3.93 -20.12
CA ALA A 92 -1.75 3.40 -18.81
C ALA A 92 -2.48 2.07 -18.55
N ILE A 93 -1.75 1.06 -18.12
CA ILE A 93 -2.25 -0.29 -17.87
C ILE A 93 -2.18 -0.54 -16.38
N PHE A 94 -3.30 -0.91 -15.75
CA PHE A 94 -3.34 -1.31 -14.34
C PHE A 94 -2.58 -2.62 -14.14
N ILE A 95 -1.60 -2.61 -13.22
CA ILE A 95 -0.70 -3.75 -12.98
C ILE A 95 -0.56 -4.13 -11.53
N GLY A 96 -1.17 -3.38 -10.61
CA GLY A 96 -1.06 -3.69 -9.19
C GLY A 96 -1.96 -2.83 -8.32
N PHE A 97 -2.11 -3.26 -7.08
CA PHE A 97 -2.99 -2.66 -6.11
C PHE A 97 -2.44 -2.82 -4.70
N GLY A 98 -2.77 -1.89 -3.83
CA GLY A 98 -2.58 -1.97 -2.39
C GLY A 98 -3.62 -1.12 -1.69
N ARG A 99 -4.01 -1.48 -0.46
CA ARG A 99 -5.05 -0.76 0.27
C ARG A 99 -4.70 -0.59 1.73
N LEU A 100 -4.90 0.63 2.23
CA LEU A 100 -4.97 0.92 3.65
C LEU A 100 -6.44 1.15 4.03
N MET A 101 -7.01 0.25 4.84
CA MET A 101 -8.25 0.52 5.58
C MET A 101 -7.88 1.44 6.74
N THR A 102 -8.38 2.66 6.76
CA THR A 102 -7.91 3.66 7.71
C THR A 102 -9.00 4.67 8.03
N ASP A 103 -8.97 5.21 9.26
CA ASP A 103 -9.71 6.40 9.63
C ASP A 103 -9.00 7.70 9.19
N PHE A 104 -7.87 7.57 8.48
CA PHE A 104 -6.97 8.65 8.03
C PHE A 104 -6.34 9.48 9.17
N ILE A 105 -6.47 9.05 10.41
CA ILE A 105 -6.06 9.80 11.60
C ILE A 105 -5.21 8.94 12.53
N THR A 106 -5.77 7.82 13.02
CA THR A 106 -5.19 7.10 14.16
C THR A 106 -4.75 5.67 13.85
N MET A 107 -5.36 5.00 12.88
CA MET A 107 -5.13 3.59 12.57
C MET A 107 -5.11 3.31 11.07
N ALA A 108 -4.25 2.38 10.67
CA ALA A 108 -4.22 1.87 9.31
C ALA A 108 -4.01 0.35 9.30
N TYR A 109 -4.81 -0.36 8.51
CA TYR A 109 -4.64 -1.79 8.24
C TYR A 109 -4.27 -1.98 6.76
N LEU A 110 -3.05 -2.48 6.52
CA LEU A 110 -2.55 -2.75 5.17
C LEU A 110 -3.05 -4.11 4.68
N THR A 111 -3.67 -4.13 3.52
CA THR A 111 -4.20 -5.33 2.88
C THR A 111 -4.16 -5.21 1.35
N ASP A 112 -4.53 -6.25 0.65
CA ASP A 112 -4.70 -6.32 -0.80
C ASP A 112 -3.45 -5.90 -1.60
N VAL A 113 -2.24 -6.15 -1.04
CA VAL A 113 -0.96 -5.84 -1.70
C VAL A 113 -0.71 -6.83 -2.82
N PHE A 114 -0.77 -6.37 -4.05
CA PHE A 114 -0.70 -7.20 -5.25
C PHE A 114 0.04 -6.48 -6.39
N ILE A 115 0.91 -7.20 -7.07
CA ILE A 115 1.50 -6.82 -8.37
C ILE A 115 1.28 -7.99 -9.32
N GLN A 116 0.76 -7.72 -10.51
CA GLN A 116 0.54 -8.73 -11.53
C GLN A 116 1.82 -9.52 -11.82
N PRO A 117 1.75 -10.87 -11.96
CA PRO A 117 2.94 -11.73 -12.11
C PRO A 117 3.89 -11.29 -13.22
N ALA A 118 3.36 -10.81 -14.36
CA ALA A 118 4.16 -10.33 -15.47
C ALA A 118 5.03 -9.10 -15.15
N HIS A 119 4.74 -8.38 -14.07
CA HIS A 119 5.44 -7.16 -13.64
C HIS A 119 6.21 -7.35 -12.33
N GLN A 120 6.24 -8.55 -11.77
CA GLN A 120 7.03 -8.87 -10.58
C GLN A 120 8.53 -8.92 -10.89
N GLY A 121 9.37 -8.87 -9.84
CA GLY A 121 10.83 -8.89 -10.00
C GLY A 121 11.45 -7.54 -10.39
N GLN A 122 10.65 -6.50 -10.62
CA GLN A 122 11.11 -5.16 -11.04
C GLN A 122 11.13 -4.15 -9.87
N GLY A 123 11.00 -4.62 -8.64
CA GLY A 123 11.00 -3.78 -7.44
C GLY A 123 9.72 -2.95 -7.23
N LEU A 124 8.64 -3.20 -7.99
CA LEU A 124 7.40 -2.43 -7.92
C LEU A 124 6.68 -2.59 -6.57
N GLY A 125 6.67 -3.80 -6.00
CA GLY A 125 6.11 -4.03 -4.67
C GLY A 125 6.84 -3.23 -3.59
N ARG A 126 8.17 -3.21 -3.61
CA ARG A 126 8.98 -2.40 -2.69
C ARG A 126 8.71 -0.90 -2.86
N TRP A 127 8.60 -0.44 -4.09
CA TRP A 127 8.28 0.96 -4.37
C TRP A 127 6.87 1.34 -3.90
N MET A 128 5.88 0.47 -4.11
CA MET A 128 4.53 0.71 -3.58
C MET A 128 4.54 0.76 -2.04
N LEU A 129 5.30 -0.11 -1.37
CA LEU A 129 5.44 -0.07 0.08
C LEU A 129 6.14 1.22 0.56
N ALA A 130 7.08 1.76 -0.19
CA ALA A 130 7.68 3.07 0.11
C ALA A 130 6.63 4.19 -0.01
N CYS A 131 5.81 4.22 -1.06
CA CYS A 131 4.70 5.17 -1.20
C CYS A 131 3.64 5.03 -0.08
N ILE A 132 3.39 3.80 0.37
CA ILE A 132 2.53 3.53 1.53
C ILE A 132 3.17 4.08 2.81
N GLN A 133 4.47 3.87 3.02
CA GLN A 133 5.21 4.41 4.17
C GLN A 133 5.15 5.94 4.20
N ASP A 134 5.39 6.61 3.06
CA ASP A 134 5.28 8.08 2.94
C ASP A 134 3.89 8.58 3.35
N SER A 135 2.84 7.85 2.91
CA SER A 135 1.46 8.17 3.26
C SER A 135 1.17 8.01 4.76
N LEU A 136 1.68 6.95 5.37
CA LEU A 136 1.55 6.71 6.82
C LEU A 136 2.31 7.77 7.63
N GLU A 137 3.51 8.15 7.20
CA GLU A 137 4.32 9.19 7.86
C GLU A 137 3.67 10.58 7.80
N SER A 138 2.86 10.83 6.78
CA SER A 138 2.11 12.08 6.62
C SER A 138 0.90 12.21 7.55
N MET A 139 0.53 11.14 8.29
CA MET A 139 -0.55 11.12 9.27
C MET A 139 0.00 11.43 10.68
N PRO A 140 -0.07 12.68 11.16
CA PRO A 140 0.65 13.09 12.39
C PRO A 140 0.10 12.48 13.67
N TYR A 141 -1.13 11.99 13.66
CA TYR A 141 -1.80 11.37 14.82
C TYR A 141 -1.89 9.86 14.69
N LEU A 142 -1.22 9.25 13.69
CA LEU A 142 -1.22 7.82 13.52
C LEU A 142 -0.62 7.13 14.75
N ARG A 143 -1.37 6.22 15.36
CA ARG A 143 -0.97 5.44 16.56
C ARG A 143 -0.42 4.07 16.19
N GLY A 144 -1.03 3.44 15.19
CA GLY A 144 -0.66 2.10 14.77
C GLY A 144 -0.95 1.84 13.31
N SER A 145 -0.11 1.01 12.71
CA SER A 145 -0.42 0.35 11.44
C SER A 145 -0.19 -1.15 11.60
N MET A 146 -1.07 -1.95 11.01
CA MET A 146 -1.03 -3.40 11.14
C MET A 146 -1.29 -4.10 9.82
N LEU A 147 -0.94 -5.37 9.74
CA LEU A 147 -1.30 -6.28 8.67
C LEU A 147 -1.31 -7.72 9.15
N PHE A 148 -1.91 -8.61 8.35
CA PHE A 148 -1.78 -10.05 8.48
C PHE A 148 -1.17 -10.64 7.23
N THR A 149 -0.27 -11.63 7.38
CA THR A 149 0.28 -12.39 6.25
C THR A 149 0.54 -13.83 6.61
N GLY A 150 0.27 -14.75 5.67
CA GLY A 150 0.64 -16.17 5.78
C GLY A 150 2.00 -16.48 5.16
N ASP A 151 2.59 -15.56 4.42
CA ASP A 151 3.89 -15.76 3.76
C ASP A 151 5.04 -15.31 4.67
N TRP A 152 5.42 -16.21 5.56
CA TRP A 152 6.50 -16.00 6.52
C TRP A 152 7.87 -15.81 5.88
N LYS A 153 8.10 -16.39 4.71
CA LYS A 153 9.42 -16.38 4.07
C LYS A 153 9.68 -15.14 3.23
N ARG A 154 8.66 -14.62 2.58
CA ARG A 154 8.79 -13.49 1.64
C ARG A 154 8.21 -12.20 2.20
N SER A 155 6.97 -12.28 2.69
CA SER A 155 6.22 -11.08 3.10
C SER A 155 6.64 -10.55 4.46
N VAL A 156 6.86 -11.42 5.46
CA VAL A 156 7.26 -10.97 6.81
C VAL A 156 8.57 -10.18 6.76
N PRO A 157 9.69 -10.69 6.20
CA PRO A 157 10.93 -9.91 6.11
C PRO A 157 10.79 -8.62 5.29
N LEU A 158 9.96 -8.64 4.24
CA LEU A 158 9.71 -7.48 3.41
C LEU A 158 9.03 -6.36 4.20
N TYR A 159 7.99 -6.67 4.97
CA TYR A 159 7.28 -5.69 5.78
C TYR A 159 8.10 -5.22 6.99
N GLU A 160 8.92 -6.10 7.57
CA GLU A 160 9.88 -5.70 8.62
C GLU A 160 10.87 -4.66 8.07
N GLU A 161 11.45 -4.92 6.88
CA GLU A 161 12.43 -4.04 6.25
C GLU A 161 11.79 -2.72 5.76
N MET A 162 10.69 -2.81 5.00
CA MET A 162 10.13 -1.66 4.29
C MET A 162 9.27 -0.76 5.16
N LEU A 163 8.56 -1.32 6.12
CA LEU A 163 7.60 -0.60 6.95
C LEU A 163 8.00 -0.55 8.43
N GLY A 164 9.07 -1.25 8.83
CA GLY A 164 9.50 -1.34 10.24
C GLY A 164 8.46 -2.01 11.14
N MET A 165 7.62 -2.88 10.58
CA MET A 165 6.63 -3.64 11.33
C MET A 165 7.30 -4.78 12.09
N LYS A 166 6.74 -5.13 13.25
CA LYS A 166 7.19 -6.27 14.07
C LYS A 166 6.09 -7.31 14.15
N VAL A 167 6.46 -8.59 14.15
CA VAL A 167 5.50 -9.67 14.40
C VAL A 167 5.09 -9.62 15.87
N LEU A 168 3.80 -9.44 16.14
CA LEU A 168 3.22 -9.49 17.49
C LEU A 168 2.83 -10.90 17.89
N GLU A 169 2.08 -11.57 17.03
CA GLU A 169 1.62 -12.93 17.21
C GLU A 169 1.96 -13.76 15.99
N GLY A 170 2.27 -15.01 16.24
CA GLY A 170 2.65 -15.98 15.26
C GLY A 170 3.93 -16.70 15.69
N ARG A 171 3.99 -17.99 15.44
CA ARG A 171 5.14 -18.79 15.82
C ARG A 171 6.16 -18.84 14.69
N ARG A 172 7.30 -18.21 14.91
CA ARG A 172 8.44 -18.39 14.00
C ARG A 172 9.04 -19.79 14.19
N LEU A 173 9.33 -20.45 13.09
CA LEU A 173 10.05 -21.72 13.05
C LEU A 173 11.51 -21.48 12.66
N GLU A 174 12.38 -22.43 13.04
CA GLU A 174 13.77 -22.44 12.59
C GLU A 174 13.83 -22.46 11.04
N GLY A 175 14.74 -21.66 10.45
CA GLY A 175 14.84 -21.51 8.99
C GLY A 175 13.93 -20.44 8.37
N GLY A 176 13.33 -19.54 9.18
CA GLY A 176 12.60 -18.35 8.71
C GLY A 176 11.14 -18.60 8.30
N GLY A 177 10.60 -19.79 8.56
CA GLY A 177 9.19 -20.10 8.41
C GLY A 177 8.36 -19.69 9.63
N GLY A 178 7.04 -19.93 9.59
CA GLY A 178 6.14 -19.74 10.73
C GLY A 178 4.88 -20.58 10.58
N GLU A 179 4.12 -20.70 11.67
CA GLU A 179 2.83 -21.37 11.70
C GLU A 179 1.71 -20.33 11.75
N GLY A 180 0.68 -20.53 10.92
CA GLY A 180 -0.49 -19.66 10.87
C GLY A 180 -0.21 -18.28 10.26
N LEU A 181 -1.09 -17.33 10.55
CA LEU A 181 -0.93 -15.94 10.12
C LEU A 181 0.00 -15.19 11.06
N ALA A 182 0.97 -14.47 10.52
CA ALA A 182 1.71 -13.47 11.25
C ALA A 182 0.85 -12.20 11.41
N SER A 183 0.59 -11.78 12.65
CA SER A 183 0.07 -10.46 12.97
C SER A 183 1.26 -9.51 13.10
N MET A 184 1.32 -8.48 12.27
CA MET A 184 2.40 -7.51 12.29
C MET A 184 1.88 -6.12 12.65
N LEU A 185 2.62 -5.41 13.48
CA LEU A 185 2.26 -4.05 13.94
C LEU A 185 3.50 -3.14 13.93
N LYS A 186 3.24 -1.86 13.72
CA LYS A 186 4.15 -0.75 14.03
C LYS A 186 3.40 0.30 14.84
N THR A 187 3.97 0.72 15.96
CA THR A 187 3.50 1.91 16.71
C THR A 187 4.10 3.17 16.10
N TRP A 188 3.33 4.23 16.11
CA TRP A 188 3.70 5.52 15.52
C TRP A 188 3.69 6.62 16.57
N LYS A 189 4.26 7.78 16.24
CA LYS A 189 4.41 8.94 17.17
C LYS A 189 3.11 9.40 17.84
N GLY A 190 1.96 9.19 17.22
CA GLY A 190 0.65 9.45 17.82
C GLY A 190 0.24 8.48 18.91
N SER A 191 0.96 7.35 19.07
CA SER A 191 0.69 6.38 20.14
C SER A 191 1.39 6.77 21.43
N PRO A 192 0.73 6.71 22.60
CA PRO A 192 1.40 6.83 23.89
C PRO A 192 2.41 5.70 24.14
N LEU A 193 2.27 4.57 23.43
CA LEU A 193 3.16 3.40 23.54
C LEU A 193 4.33 3.44 22.55
N HIS A 194 4.53 4.54 21.83
CA HIS A 194 5.68 4.70 20.93
C HIS A 194 6.97 4.82 21.75
N GLU A 195 8.03 4.15 21.33
CA GLU A 195 9.31 4.05 22.04
C GLU A 195 9.89 5.41 22.45
N ASP A 196 9.74 6.42 21.59
CA ASP A 196 10.21 7.79 21.84
C ASP A 196 9.40 8.54 22.93
N ASN A 197 8.22 8.05 23.32
CA ASN A 197 7.35 8.70 24.29
C ASN A 197 7.61 8.26 25.74
N GLY A 198 8.58 7.37 25.99
CA GLY A 198 9.07 6.97 27.33
C GLY A 198 8.03 6.26 28.20
N VAL A 199 6.95 5.76 27.63
CA VAL A 199 5.94 4.98 28.36
C VAL A 199 6.36 3.53 28.42
N GLU A 200 6.69 3.02 29.60
CA GLU A 200 6.91 1.60 29.83
C GLU A 200 5.59 0.84 29.67
N ILE A 201 5.57 -0.14 28.78
CA ILE A 201 4.44 -1.08 28.67
C ILE A 201 4.47 -1.98 29.90
N PRO A 202 3.39 -2.05 30.70
CA PRO A 202 3.31 -3.01 31.81
C PRO A 202 3.55 -4.43 31.29
N LYS A 203 4.53 -5.13 31.87
CA LYS A 203 4.94 -6.48 31.43
C LYS A 203 4.04 -7.60 31.97
N ASP A 204 3.01 -7.25 32.74
CA ASP A 204 2.17 -8.22 33.44
C ASP A 204 0.75 -8.22 32.87
N HIS A 205 0.52 -9.17 32.00
CA HIS A 205 -0.78 -9.84 31.82
C HIS A 205 -0.57 -11.23 31.22
#